data_3da971c4c81cf72ef5389db3ce5c1d73
#
_entry.id   3da971c4c81cf72ef5389db3ce5c1d73
#
_cell.length_a   1.000
_cell.length_b   1.000
_cell.length_c   1.000
_cell.angle_alpha   90.00
_cell.angle_beta   90.00
_cell.angle_gamma   90.00
#
_symmetry.space_group_name_H-M   'P 1'
#
loop_
_entity.id
_entity.type
_entity.pdbx_description
1 polymer ?
#
loop_
_entity_poly.entity_id
_entity_poly.type
_entity_poly.pdbx_seq_one_letter_code
_entity_poly.pdbx_strand_id
1 'polypeptide(L)'
;MKTVSRIAACLLCVVLHASGTPNSTIDTADPGRCLSFAQAEARGFDVEELREEFTASVEVFSGRETEIAEAWTELQREFRDRLEASGLTDLRGNSMFSIVFFEPDGRIVRIIHRGLDPEQEKILCEVVDRVAEEYRFPLQSDARFSQCGTTHFKEN
;
A
#
# COMPACT_ATOMS: atom_id res chain seq x y z
N MET A 1 52.07 59.64 6.88
CA MET A 1 52.13 58.15 6.82
C MET A 1 50.73 57.64 6.98
N LYS A 2 50.21 57.05 5.94
CA LYS A 2 48.77 56.60 5.85
C LYS A 2 48.73 55.12 6.11
N THR A 3 48.02 54.72 7.17
CA THR A 3 47.76 53.32 7.49
C THR A 3 46.41 52.89 6.89
N VAL A 4 46.48 51.97 5.97
CA VAL A 4 45.29 51.43 5.32
C VAL A 4 44.81 50.18 6.08
N SER A 5 43.64 50.26 6.72
CA SER A 5 42.99 49.14 7.40
C SER A 5 42.24 48.30 6.37
N ARG A 6 42.61 47.03 6.23
CA ARG A 6 41.91 46.07 5.40
C ARG A 6 40.89 45.34 6.27
N ILE A 7 39.60 45.59 5.97
CA ILE A 7 38.50 44.84 6.55
C ILE A 7 38.32 43.57 5.69
N ALA A 8 38.58 42.41 6.29
CA ALA A 8 38.30 41.12 5.69
C ALA A 8 36.82 40.79 5.93
N ALA A 9 36.04 40.81 4.87
CA ALA A 9 34.65 40.31 4.90
C ALA A 9 34.67 38.78 4.84
N CYS A 10 34.35 38.14 5.96
CA CYS A 10 34.06 36.69 6.00
C CYS A 10 32.68 36.43 5.40
N LEU A 11 32.66 35.90 4.19
CA LEU A 11 31.47 35.42 3.56
C LEU A 11 31.11 34.07 4.17
N LEU A 12 30.12 34.06 5.07
CA LEU A 12 29.56 32.82 5.65
C LEU A 12 28.65 32.19 4.63
N CYS A 13 29.14 31.18 3.89
CA CYS A 13 28.31 30.32 3.06
C CYS A 13 27.48 29.43 3.97
N VAL A 14 26.23 29.81 4.23
CA VAL A 14 25.25 28.93 4.81
C VAL A 14 24.81 27.96 3.72
N VAL A 15 25.34 26.74 3.72
CA VAL A 15 24.86 25.64 2.90
C VAL A 15 23.55 25.15 3.54
N LEU A 16 22.43 25.62 3.00
CA LEU A 16 21.14 25.04 3.28
C LEU A 16 21.10 23.63 2.67
N HIS A 17 21.33 22.62 3.51
CA HIS A 17 20.98 21.25 3.16
C HIS A 17 19.45 21.17 3.15
N ALA A 18 18.86 21.31 1.97
CA ALA A 18 17.50 20.89 1.73
C ALA A 18 17.49 19.37 1.83
N SER A 19 17.16 18.85 3.01
CA SER A 19 16.75 17.46 3.18
C SER A 19 15.43 17.28 2.47
N GLY A 20 15.51 17.01 1.16
CA GLY A 20 14.38 16.57 0.39
C GLY A 20 14.01 15.18 0.87
N THR A 21 13.03 15.07 1.75
CA THR A 21 12.29 13.83 1.93
C THR A 21 11.76 13.45 0.55
N PRO A 22 11.98 12.23 0.06
CA PRO A 22 11.30 11.76 -1.13
C PRO A 22 9.80 11.68 -0.80
N ASN A 23 9.08 12.71 -1.20
CA ASN A 23 7.63 12.74 -1.12
C ASN A 23 7.12 11.92 -2.31
N SER A 24 7.26 10.60 -2.25
CA SER A 24 6.57 9.69 -3.14
C SER A 24 5.11 9.69 -2.70
N THR A 25 4.40 10.74 -3.05
CA THR A 25 2.95 10.76 -3.01
C THR A 25 2.48 9.77 -4.06
N ILE A 26 2.20 8.53 -3.63
CA ILE A 26 1.32 7.66 -4.40
C ILE A 26 0.01 8.45 -4.49
N ASP A 27 -0.23 9.02 -5.67
CA ASP A 27 -1.44 9.79 -5.94
C ASP A 27 -2.63 8.86 -5.72
N THR A 28 -3.46 9.15 -4.72
CA THR A 28 -4.64 8.36 -4.38
C THR A 28 -5.72 8.42 -5.47
N ALA A 29 -5.57 9.32 -6.45
CA ALA A 29 -6.38 9.40 -7.67
C ALA A 29 -5.82 8.55 -8.83
N ASP A 30 -4.71 7.82 -8.62
CA ASP A 30 -4.13 6.93 -9.63
C ASP A 30 -5.11 5.78 -9.95
N PRO A 31 -5.50 5.60 -11.24
CA PRO A 31 -6.34 4.47 -11.68
C PRO A 31 -5.67 3.10 -11.50
N GLY A 32 -4.62 3.00 -10.72
CA GLY A 32 -3.82 1.82 -10.40
C GLY A 32 -3.92 1.31 -8.97
N ARG A 33 -5.00 1.62 -8.23
CA ARG A 33 -5.16 1.10 -6.86
C ARG A 33 -5.26 -0.42 -6.80
N CYS A 34 -5.86 -1.05 -7.80
CA CYS A 34 -5.98 -2.49 -7.94
C CYS A 34 -5.25 -2.95 -9.20
N LEU A 35 -4.24 -3.78 -9.06
CA LEU A 35 -3.41 -4.27 -10.15
C LEU A 35 -3.14 -5.76 -10.00
N SER A 36 -3.13 -6.50 -11.11
CA SER A 36 -2.44 -7.79 -11.11
C SER A 36 -0.93 -7.58 -11.07
N PHE A 37 -0.17 -8.62 -10.67
CA PHE A 37 1.30 -8.57 -10.70
C PHE A 37 1.82 -8.20 -12.09
N ALA A 38 1.23 -8.77 -13.15
CA ALA A 38 1.61 -8.46 -14.53
C ALA A 38 1.33 -7.00 -14.92
N GLN A 39 0.22 -6.43 -14.45
CA GLN A 39 -0.11 -5.02 -14.67
C GLN A 39 0.81 -4.08 -13.88
N ALA A 40 1.18 -4.46 -12.65
CA ALA A 40 2.12 -3.70 -11.84
C ALA A 40 3.49 -3.63 -12.55
N GLU A 41 4.01 -4.76 -13.00
CA GLU A 41 5.26 -4.86 -13.74
C GLU A 41 5.21 -4.05 -15.06
N ALA A 42 4.13 -4.21 -15.85
CA ALA A 42 3.96 -3.47 -17.12
C ALA A 42 3.90 -1.95 -16.93
N ARG A 43 3.52 -1.46 -15.76
CA ARG A 43 3.49 -0.03 -15.39
C ARG A 43 4.77 0.44 -14.69
N GLY A 44 5.76 -0.42 -14.56
CA GLY A 44 7.03 -0.11 -13.92
C GLY A 44 6.98 -0.03 -12.41
N PHE A 45 5.95 -0.62 -11.78
CA PHE A 45 5.94 -0.78 -10.32
C PHE A 45 6.82 -1.97 -9.96
N ASP A 46 7.92 -1.72 -9.29
CA ASP A 46 8.69 -2.77 -8.63
C ASP A 46 8.04 -3.12 -7.30
N VAL A 47 7.53 -4.35 -7.20
CA VAL A 47 6.85 -4.84 -5.99
C VAL A 47 7.81 -4.91 -4.79
N GLU A 48 9.10 -5.17 -5.03
CA GLU A 48 10.11 -5.21 -3.96
C GLU A 48 10.42 -3.80 -3.46
N GLU A 49 10.53 -2.79 -4.36
CA GLU A 49 10.66 -1.37 -3.95
C GLU A 49 9.45 -0.91 -3.14
N LEU A 50 8.23 -1.30 -3.54
CA LEU A 50 7.02 -1.00 -2.76
C LEU A 50 7.07 -1.65 -1.37
N ARG A 51 7.63 -2.86 -1.24
CA ARG A 51 7.79 -3.52 0.06
C ARG A 51 8.85 -2.89 0.95
N GLU A 52 9.83 -2.20 0.38
CA GLU A 52 10.78 -1.38 1.15
C GLU A 52 10.11 -0.11 1.69
N GLU A 53 9.22 0.52 0.89
CA GLU A 53 8.46 1.70 1.32
C GLU A 53 7.36 1.35 2.35
N PHE A 54 6.77 0.14 2.23
CA PHE A 54 5.69 -0.36 3.09
C PHE A 54 6.19 -1.55 3.90
N THR A 55 6.68 -1.26 5.09
CA THR A 55 7.19 -2.29 6.01
C THR A 55 6.14 -3.38 6.29
N ALA A 56 6.57 -4.62 6.42
CA ALA A 56 5.64 -5.71 6.72
C ALA A 56 4.90 -5.48 8.05
N SER A 57 3.59 -5.73 8.08
CA SER A 57 2.75 -5.51 9.26
C SER A 57 3.27 -6.22 10.51
N VAL A 58 3.84 -7.41 10.35
CA VAL A 58 4.44 -8.17 11.46
C VAL A 58 5.65 -7.49 12.11
N GLU A 59 6.34 -6.64 11.36
CA GLU A 59 7.46 -5.86 11.87
C GLU A 59 6.96 -4.57 12.53
N VAL A 60 6.01 -3.87 11.87
CA VAL A 60 5.42 -2.62 12.37
C VAL A 60 4.65 -2.84 13.67
N PHE A 61 3.90 -3.95 13.76
CA PHE A 61 3.07 -4.30 14.91
C PHE A 61 3.65 -5.47 15.70
N SER A 62 4.97 -5.54 15.85
CA SER A 62 5.65 -6.61 16.57
C SER A 62 5.05 -6.85 17.97
N GLY A 63 4.76 -8.12 18.28
CA GLY A 63 4.09 -8.53 19.51
C GLY A 63 2.55 -8.45 19.47
N ARG A 64 1.96 -8.09 18.31
CA ARG A 64 0.50 -8.01 18.11
C ARG A 64 0.03 -8.95 16.98
N GLU A 65 0.71 -10.08 16.79
CA GLU A 65 0.49 -10.99 15.66
C GLU A 65 -0.95 -11.53 15.63
N THR A 66 -1.55 -11.75 16.78
CA THR A 66 -2.95 -12.19 16.88
C THR A 66 -3.91 -11.12 16.36
N GLU A 67 -3.70 -9.86 16.75
CA GLU A 67 -4.53 -8.74 16.29
C GLU A 67 -4.37 -8.51 14.78
N ILE A 68 -3.15 -8.67 14.23
CA ILE A 68 -2.90 -8.61 12.79
C ILE A 68 -3.68 -9.71 12.08
N ALA A 69 -3.62 -10.94 12.58
CA ALA A 69 -4.32 -12.09 11.97
C ALA A 69 -5.84 -11.92 11.99
N GLU A 70 -6.40 -11.40 13.09
CA GLU A 70 -7.83 -11.09 13.21
C GLU A 70 -8.25 -9.99 12.23
N ALA A 71 -7.52 -8.88 12.20
CA ALA A 71 -7.77 -7.77 11.29
C ALA A 71 -7.65 -8.18 9.81
N TRP A 72 -6.66 -9.00 9.49
CA TRP A 72 -6.48 -9.55 8.14
C TRP A 72 -7.64 -10.48 7.74
N THR A 73 -8.06 -11.34 8.65
CA THR A 73 -9.21 -12.24 8.43
C THR A 73 -10.50 -11.46 8.19
N GLU A 74 -10.69 -10.37 8.92
CA GLU A 74 -11.83 -9.47 8.73
C GLU A 74 -11.81 -8.79 7.36
N LEU A 75 -10.67 -8.25 6.94
CA LEU A 75 -10.51 -7.64 5.61
C LEU A 75 -10.77 -8.67 4.49
N GLN A 76 -10.24 -9.89 4.62
CA GLN A 76 -10.50 -10.95 3.65
C GLN A 76 -11.99 -11.33 3.57
N ARG A 77 -12.68 -11.33 4.72
CA ARG A 77 -14.13 -11.55 4.76
C ARG A 77 -14.86 -10.43 4.05
N GLU A 78 -14.51 -9.18 4.31
CA GLU A 78 -15.12 -8.01 3.67
C GLU A 78 -14.96 -8.07 2.13
N PHE A 79 -13.77 -8.39 1.64
CA PHE A 79 -13.56 -8.59 0.20
C PHE A 79 -14.42 -9.70 -0.36
N ARG A 80 -14.43 -10.86 0.29
CA ARG A 80 -15.21 -12.00 -0.17
C ARG A 80 -16.70 -11.68 -0.22
N ASP A 81 -17.26 -11.12 0.85
CA ASP A 81 -18.68 -10.82 0.96
C ASP A 81 -19.12 -9.81 -0.13
N ARG A 82 -18.27 -8.81 -0.42
CA ARG A 82 -18.55 -7.84 -1.50
C ARG A 82 -18.35 -8.41 -2.90
N LEU A 83 -17.40 -9.31 -3.09
CA LEU A 83 -17.21 -10.01 -4.36
C LEU A 83 -18.42 -10.91 -4.66
N GLU A 84 -18.89 -11.66 -3.69
CA GLU A 84 -20.11 -12.48 -3.79
C GLU A 84 -21.34 -11.61 -4.10
N ALA A 85 -21.51 -10.49 -3.42
CA ALA A 85 -22.60 -9.53 -3.67
C ALA A 85 -22.52 -8.88 -5.06
N SER A 86 -21.35 -8.79 -5.65
CA SER A 86 -21.12 -8.28 -7.01
C SER A 86 -21.36 -9.33 -8.10
N GLY A 87 -21.84 -10.53 -7.75
CA GLY A 87 -22.16 -11.59 -8.68
C GLY A 87 -20.97 -12.46 -9.09
N LEU A 88 -19.81 -12.28 -8.45
CA LEU A 88 -18.63 -13.11 -8.70
C LEU A 88 -18.76 -14.46 -7.99
N THR A 89 -19.67 -15.28 -8.46
CA THR A 89 -19.97 -16.62 -7.88
C THR A 89 -19.01 -17.70 -8.38
N ASP A 90 -18.32 -17.47 -9.50
CA ASP A 90 -17.42 -18.45 -10.14
C ASP A 90 -16.01 -18.52 -9.52
N LEU A 91 -15.76 -17.78 -8.41
CA LEU A 91 -14.50 -17.90 -7.66
C LEU A 91 -14.44 -19.16 -6.79
N ARG A 92 -15.48 -19.93 -6.72
CA ARG A 92 -15.57 -21.14 -5.88
C ARG A 92 -14.46 -22.13 -6.23
N GLY A 93 -13.74 -22.57 -5.20
CA GLY A 93 -12.59 -23.45 -5.36
C GLY A 93 -11.30 -22.75 -5.80
N ASN A 94 -11.35 -21.46 -6.13
CA ASN A 94 -10.18 -20.66 -6.48
C ASN A 94 -9.53 -20.01 -5.25
N SER A 95 -8.32 -19.54 -5.42
CA SER A 95 -7.62 -18.75 -4.44
C SER A 95 -6.97 -17.55 -5.09
N MET A 96 -6.98 -16.42 -4.38
CA MET A 96 -6.32 -15.19 -4.80
C MET A 96 -5.23 -14.87 -3.79
N PHE A 97 -4.00 -14.75 -4.26
CA PHE A 97 -2.93 -14.15 -3.46
C PHE A 97 -2.97 -12.64 -3.64
N SER A 98 -2.83 -11.89 -2.55
CA SER A 98 -2.78 -10.43 -2.59
C SER A 98 -1.75 -9.86 -1.63
N ILE A 99 -1.20 -8.71 -2.00
CA ILE A 99 -0.47 -7.80 -1.13
C ILE A 99 -1.28 -6.52 -1.04
N VAL A 100 -1.65 -6.12 0.17
CA VAL A 100 -2.38 -4.90 0.44
C VAL A 100 -1.45 -3.90 1.12
N PHE A 101 -1.39 -2.70 0.60
CA PHE A 101 -0.56 -1.60 1.06
C PHE A 101 -1.43 -0.56 1.78
N PHE A 102 -0.98 -0.12 2.95
CA PHE A 102 -1.76 0.75 3.83
C PHE A 102 -1.00 2.02 4.20
N GLU A 103 -1.72 3.13 4.29
CA GLU A 103 -1.24 4.32 5.01
C GLU A 103 -1.21 4.07 6.52
N PRO A 104 -0.49 4.90 7.30
CA PRO A 104 -0.40 4.77 8.75
C PRO A 104 -1.75 4.73 9.47
N ASP A 105 -2.77 5.39 8.90
CA ASP A 105 -4.15 5.43 9.41
C ASP A 105 -5.00 4.19 9.07
N GLY A 106 -4.39 3.19 8.44
CA GLY A 106 -5.05 1.95 8.02
C GLY A 106 -5.82 2.05 6.71
N ARG A 107 -5.73 3.16 5.97
CA ARG A 107 -6.36 3.33 4.66
C ARG A 107 -5.64 2.50 3.62
N ILE A 108 -6.39 1.77 2.80
CA ILE A 108 -5.85 1.01 1.66
C ILE A 108 -5.45 1.98 0.55
N VAL A 109 -4.19 1.93 0.13
CA VAL A 109 -3.67 2.72 -0.99
C VAL A 109 -3.49 1.90 -2.26
N ARG A 110 -3.16 0.61 -2.12
CA ARG A 110 -2.97 -0.27 -3.27
C ARG A 110 -3.20 -1.73 -2.90
N ILE A 111 -3.65 -2.50 -3.89
CA ILE A 111 -3.69 -3.96 -3.84
C ILE A 111 -3.02 -4.50 -5.10
N ILE A 112 -2.08 -5.41 -4.92
CA ILE A 112 -1.48 -6.18 -6.01
C ILE A 112 -1.87 -7.65 -5.81
N HIS A 113 -2.41 -8.27 -6.85
CA HIS A 113 -3.00 -9.60 -6.75
C HIS A 113 -2.60 -10.52 -7.91
N ARG A 114 -2.84 -11.82 -7.71
CA ARG A 114 -2.75 -12.84 -8.77
C ARG A 114 -3.73 -13.99 -8.49
N GLY A 115 -4.05 -14.74 -9.52
CA GLY A 115 -4.91 -15.94 -9.43
C GLY A 115 -6.34 -15.71 -9.91
N LEU A 116 -6.60 -14.56 -10.57
CA LEU A 116 -7.89 -14.24 -11.18
C LEU A 116 -7.74 -14.13 -12.71
N ASP A 117 -8.81 -14.41 -13.44
CA ASP A 117 -8.92 -14.10 -14.86
C ASP A 117 -9.27 -12.60 -15.09
N PRO A 118 -9.18 -12.08 -16.34
CA PRO A 118 -9.38 -10.67 -16.60
C PRO A 118 -10.78 -10.13 -16.27
N GLU A 119 -11.85 -10.96 -16.35
CA GLU A 119 -13.21 -10.54 -15.99
C GLU A 119 -13.35 -10.45 -14.48
N GLN A 120 -12.80 -11.43 -13.77
CA GLN A 120 -12.73 -11.45 -12.31
C GLN A 120 -11.90 -10.29 -11.77
N GLU A 121 -10.76 -9.97 -12.42
CA GLU A 121 -9.91 -8.81 -12.08
C GLU A 121 -10.69 -7.50 -12.12
N LYS A 122 -11.51 -7.30 -13.17
CA LYS A 122 -12.31 -6.08 -13.31
C LYS A 122 -13.28 -5.91 -12.13
N ILE A 123 -14.00 -6.97 -11.78
CA ILE A 123 -14.95 -6.93 -10.66
C ILE A 123 -14.22 -6.74 -9.33
N LEU A 124 -13.06 -7.41 -9.15
CA LEU A 124 -12.21 -7.20 -7.97
C LEU A 124 -11.83 -5.72 -7.84
N CYS A 125 -11.38 -5.07 -8.92
CA CYS A 125 -10.95 -3.68 -8.86
C CYS A 125 -12.08 -2.73 -8.51
N GLU A 126 -13.31 -2.96 -9.01
CA GLU A 126 -14.50 -2.20 -8.62
C GLU A 126 -14.85 -2.38 -7.13
N VAL A 127 -14.64 -3.58 -6.59
CA VAL A 127 -14.84 -3.87 -5.16
C VAL A 127 -13.74 -3.20 -4.32
N VAL A 128 -12.47 -3.30 -4.75
CA VAL A 128 -11.33 -2.70 -4.07
C VAL A 128 -11.50 -1.20 -3.92
N ASP A 129 -11.95 -0.50 -4.96
CA ASP A 129 -12.16 0.95 -4.90
C ASP A 129 -13.18 1.33 -3.82
N ARG A 130 -14.29 0.60 -3.75
CA ARG A 130 -15.32 0.81 -2.71
C ARG A 130 -14.82 0.47 -1.30
N VAL A 131 -14.12 -0.67 -1.16
CA VAL A 131 -13.56 -1.06 0.15
C VAL A 131 -12.52 -0.04 0.60
N ALA A 132 -11.65 0.43 -0.27
CA ALA A 132 -10.61 1.38 0.09
C ALA A 132 -11.15 2.75 0.55
N GLU A 133 -12.34 3.14 0.11
CA GLU A 133 -13.01 4.35 0.59
C GLU A 133 -13.59 4.18 2.00
N GLU A 134 -14.16 3.04 2.30
CA GLU A 134 -14.96 2.80 3.49
C GLU A 134 -14.19 2.09 4.62
N TYR A 135 -13.32 1.14 4.26
CA TYR A 135 -12.58 0.32 5.21
C TYR A 135 -11.33 1.01 5.74
N ARG A 136 -11.04 0.76 7.01
CA ARG A 136 -9.76 1.10 7.64
C ARG A 136 -9.26 -0.10 8.40
N PHE A 137 -8.00 -0.47 8.15
CA PHE A 137 -7.36 -1.51 8.94
C PHE A 137 -7.34 -1.06 10.41
N PRO A 138 -7.78 -1.89 11.35
CA PRO A 138 -8.03 -1.42 12.73
C PRO A 138 -6.75 -1.10 13.51
N LEU A 139 -5.58 -1.55 13.02
CA LEU A 139 -4.30 -1.23 13.62
C LEU A 139 -3.71 0.00 12.93
N GLN A 140 -3.30 0.98 13.72
CA GLN A 140 -2.65 2.22 13.24
C GLN A 140 -1.19 2.25 13.66
N SER A 141 -0.35 2.89 12.85
CA SER A 141 1.09 3.01 13.06
C SER A 141 1.59 4.40 12.67
N ASP A 142 2.85 4.70 12.92
CA ASP A 142 3.52 5.90 12.43
C ASP A 142 4.15 5.70 11.03
N ALA A 143 4.17 4.46 10.53
CA ALA A 143 4.77 4.09 9.26
C ALA A 143 3.72 3.44 8.33
N ARG A 144 3.95 3.55 7.01
CA ARG A 144 3.25 2.78 6.00
C ARG A 144 3.55 1.30 6.18
N PHE A 145 2.57 0.46 5.94
CA PHE A 145 2.75 -0.97 6.11
C PHE A 145 2.03 -1.78 5.04
N SER A 146 2.44 -3.05 4.91
CA SER A 146 1.82 -3.99 3.99
C SER A 146 1.47 -5.29 4.69
N GLN A 147 0.42 -5.94 4.20
CA GLN A 147 0.03 -7.28 4.60
C GLN A 147 -0.23 -8.12 3.37
N CYS A 148 0.28 -9.35 3.36
CA CYS A 148 0.04 -10.28 2.27
C CYS A 148 -0.63 -11.58 2.77
N GLY A 149 -1.30 -12.26 1.85
CA GLY A 149 -1.90 -13.54 2.14
C GLY A 149 -2.76 -14.07 0.99
N THR A 150 -3.25 -15.28 1.20
CA THR A 150 -4.12 -15.96 0.23
C THR A 150 -5.56 -15.98 0.75
N THR A 151 -6.47 -15.48 -0.07
CA THR A 151 -7.93 -15.60 0.17
C THR A 151 -8.43 -16.83 -0.57
N HIS A 152 -9.05 -17.74 0.16
CA HIS A 152 -9.71 -18.92 -0.39
C HIS A 152 -11.21 -18.67 -0.52
N PHE A 153 -11.75 -18.90 -1.71
CA PHE A 153 -13.18 -18.81 -1.98
C PHE A 153 -13.78 -20.20 -1.78
N LYS A 154 -14.73 -20.31 -0.85
CA LYS A 154 -15.29 -21.60 -0.44
C LYS A 154 -16.09 -22.24 -1.57
N GLU A 155 -15.91 -23.56 -1.74
CA GLU A 155 -16.92 -24.40 -2.39
C GLU A 155 -18.15 -24.47 -1.46
N ASN A 156 -19.33 -24.23 -1.99
CA ASN A 156 -20.58 -24.43 -1.25
C ASN A 156 -20.98 -25.89 -1.30
#